data_767e106f15173bce08743dfb305212f4
#
_entry.id   767e106f15173bce08743dfb305212f4
#
_cell.length_a   1.000
_cell.length_b   1.000
_cell.length_c   1.000
_cell.angle_alpha   90.00
_cell.angle_beta   90.00
_cell.angle_gamma   90.00
#
_symmetry.space_group_name_H-M   'P 1'
#
loop_
_entity.id
_entity.type
_entity.pdbx_description
1 polymer ?
#
loop_
_entity_poly.entity_id
_entity_poly.type
_entity_poly.pdbx_seq_one_letter_code
_entity_poly.pdbx_strand_id
1 'polypeptide(L)'
;MRKLFIALTFLLVPACLSAQLGGKIYLQRADSLLQRVLSLYEVKKYGLLMETYPRNPKQQITYTANTGSEVTQQEVSFLWPYSAMVSGCVSLYKTSGNKKYKKLMDKQIKPGLDLYWDTTRQPECYQSYPAFAGQNDRYYDDNDWVAIDFCDYYAVTKNKEYLKKAIALHDYIYSGWSDELGGGIYWCEQKKESKNTCSNRSEE
;
A
#
# COMPACT_ATOMS: atom_id res chain seq x y z
N MET A 1 7.94 46.85 -25.45
CA MET A 1 7.99 45.95 -24.26
C MET A 1 6.59 45.56 -23.75
N ARG A 2 5.62 46.45 -23.60
CA ARG A 2 4.27 46.10 -23.11
C ARG A 2 3.49 45.06 -23.96
N LYS A 3 3.67 45.08 -25.30
CA LYS A 3 2.97 44.14 -26.21
C LYS A 3 3.51 42.69 -26.14
N LEU A 4 4.79 42.54 -25.79
CA LEU A 4 5.40 41.20 -25.66
C LEU A 4 4.94 40.50 -24.36
N PHE A 5 4.71 41.25 -23.28
CA PHE A 5 4.23 40.71 -22.01
C PHE A 5 2.78 40.19 -22.11
N ILE A 6 1.91 40.89 -22.90
CA ILE A 6 0.53 40.48 -23.09
C ILE A 6 0.43 39.21 -23.94
N ALA A 7 1.29 39.05 -24.96
CA ALA A 7 1.34 37.82 -25.78
C ALA A 7 1.83 36.60 -24.97
N LEU A 8 2.79 36.78 -24.05
CA LEU A 8 3.30 35.70 -23.21
C LEU A 8 2.26 35.21 -22.17
N THR A 9 1.47 36.11 -21.60
CA THR A 9 0.38 35.79 -20.69
C THR A 9 -0.76 35.03 -21.39
N PHE A 10 -1.09 35.35 -22.63
CA PHE A 10 -2.13 34.65 -23.40
C PHE A 10 -1.69 33.23 -23.84
N LEU A 11 -0.41 32.94 -24.00
CA LEU A 11 0.10 31.61 -24.32
C LEU A 11 0.20 30.70 -23.08
N LEU A 12 0.43 31.26 -21.89
CA LEU A 12 0.54 30.47 -20.66
C LEU A 12 -0.81 30.04 -20.11
N VAL A 13 -1.87 30.83 -20.29
CA VAL A 13 -3.21 30.54 -19.78
C VAL A 13 -3.80 29.25 -20.39
N PRO A 14 -3.81 29.00 -21.73
CA PRO A 14 -4.33 27.76 -22.29
C PRO A 14 -3.50 26.52 -21.93
N ALA A 15 -2.17 26.65 -21.74
CA ALA A 15 -1.33 25.54 -21.30
C ALA A 15 -1.65 25.13 -19.85
N CYS A 16 -1.86 26.08 -18.96
CA CYS A 16 -2.30 25.81 -17.59
C CYS A 16 -3.71 25.20 -17.53
N LEU A 17 -4.65 25.68 -18.36
CA LEU A 17 -5.99 25.10 -18.45
C LEU A 17 -5.96 23.66 -18.97
N SER A 18 -5.14 23.36 -19.98
CA SER A 18 -5.01 22.02 -20.55
C SER A 18 -4.42 21.02 -19.54
N ALA A 19 -3.39 21.45 -18.79
CA ALA A 19 -2.80 20.64 -17.72
C ALA A 19 -3.81 20.38 -16.59
N GLN A 20 -4.60 21.38 -16.22
CA GLN A 20 -5.60 21.28 -15.17
C GLN A 20 -6.79 20.38 -15.57
N LEU A 21 -7.22 20.43 -16.82
CA LEU A 21 -8.23 19.53 -17.40
C LEU A 21 -7.73 18.09 -17.45
N GLY A 22 -6.48 17.88 -17.87
CA GLY A 22 -5.84 16.55 -17.88
C GLY A 22 -5.78 15.95 -16.49
N GLY A 23 -5.31 16.69 -15.49
CA GLY A 23 -5.24 16.25 -14.10
C GLY A 23 -6.59 15.83 -13.53
N LYS A 24 -7.67 16.59 -13.85
CA LYS A 24 -9.02 16.26 -13.41
C LYS A 24 -9.54 14.93 -14.00
N ILE A 25 -9.25 14.67 -15.28
CA ILE A 25 -9.64 13.41 -15.95
C ILE A 25 -8.95 12.22 -15.29
N TYR A 26 -7.65 12.31 -15.01
CA TYR A 26 -6.92 11.23 -14.35
C TYR A 26 -7.43 10.97 -12.92
N LEU A 27 -7.75 12.02 -12.17
CA LEU A 27 -8.37 11.90 -10.85
C LEU A 27 -9.72 11.20 -10.90
N GLN A 28 -10.56 11.53 -11.88
CA GLN A 28 -11.84 10.86 -12.08
C GLN A 28 -11.68 9.39 -12.45
N ARG A 29 -10.70 9.06 -13.31
CA ARG A 29 -10.39 7.66 -13.67
C ARG A 29 -9.90 6.87 -12.47
N ALA A 30 -9.00 7.44 -11.68
CA ALA A 30 -8.49 6.79 -10.47
C ALA A 30 -9.60 6.56 -9.43
N ASP A 31 -10.49 7.54 -9.21
CA ASP A 31 -11.67 7.37 -8.37
C ASP A 31 -12.60 6.27 -8.88
N SER A 32 -12.89 6.27 -10.18
CA SER A 32 -13.75 5.25 -10.79
C SER A 32 -13.15 3.85 -10.65
N LEU A 33 -11.83 3.72 -10.82
CA LEU A 33 -11.12 2.45 -10.61
C LEU A 33 -11.21 2.00 -9.16
N LEU A 34 -10.94 2.88 -8.19
CA LEU A 34 -11.07 2.59 -6.77
C LEU A 34 -12.47 2.09 -6.42
N GLN A 35 -13.51 2.80 -6.85
CA GLN A 35 -14.90 2.39 -6.62
C GLN A 35 -15.22 1.03 -7.27
N ARG A 36 -14.68 0.80 -8.47
CA ARG A 36 -14.87 -0.47 -9.18
C ARG A 36 -14.21 -1.63 -8.45
N VAL A 37 -12.98 -1.45 -7.96
CA VAL A 37 -12.29 -2.46 -7.14
C VAL A 37 -13.11 -2.77 -5.89
N LEU A 38 -13.51 -1.76 -5.12
CA LEU A 38 -14.35 -1.96 -3.94
C LEU A 38 -15.64 -2.71 -4.27
N SER A 39 -16.32 -2.33 -5.36
CA SER A 39 -17.60 -2.95 -5.74
C SER A 39 -17.49 -4.42 -6.16
N LEU A 40 -16.36 -4.82 -6.76
CA LEU A 40 -16.16 -6.17 -7.30
C LEU A 40 -15.46 -7.12 -6.34
N TYR A 41 -14.49 -6.61 -5.58
CA TYR A 41 -13.57 -7.44 -4.78
C TYR A 41 -13.92 -7.48 -3.29
N GLU A 42 -14.83 -6.65 -2.79
CA GLU A 42 -15.13 -6.58 -1.36
C GLU A 42 -15.64 -7.90 -0.79
N VAL A 43 -14.99 -8.37 0.26
CA VAL A 43 -15.44 -9.47 1.11
C VAL A 43 -16.06 -8.87 2.38
N LYS A 44 -17.36 -8.62 2.34
CA LYS A 44 -18.09 -7.88 3.38
C LYS A 44 -17.89 -8.43 4.80
N LYS A 45 -17.72 -9.75 4.92
CA LYS A 45 -17.49 -10.43 6.22
C LYS A 45 -16.30 -9.85 6.99
N TYR A 46 -15.27 -9.44 6.25
CA TYR A 46 -14.01 -8.96 6.84
C TYR A 46 -13.72 -7.47 6.55
N GLY A 47 -14.46 -6.85 5.63
CA GLY A 47 -14.11 -5.53 5.11
C GLY A 47 -12.83 -5.52 4.26
N LEU A 48 -12.41 -6.69 3.79
CA LEU A 48 -11.22 -6.91 2.98
C LEU A 48 -11.60 -7.13 1.52
N LEU A 49 -10.61 -7.37 0.67
CA LEU A 49 -10.79 -7.64 -0.76
C LEU A 49 -10.48 -9.11 -1.06
N MET A 50 -11.06 -9.64 -2.14
CA MET A 50 -10.64 -10.90 -2.75
C MET A 50 -9.31 -10.74 -3.46
N GLU A 51 -8.55 -11.84 -3.58
CA GLU A 51 -7.33 -11.88 -4.39
C GLU A 51 -7.63 -11.77 -5.89
N THR A 52 -8.68 -12.44 -6.37
CA THR A 52 -9.07 -12.48 -7.78
C THR A 52 -10.55 -12.23 -7.98
N TYR A 53 -10.92 -11.71 -9.15
CA TYR A 53 -12.30 -11.57 -9.57
C TYR A 53 -12.50 -12.15 -11.00
N PRO A 54 -13.56 -12.98 -11.22
CA PRO A 54 -14.44 -13.53 -10.19
C PRO A 54 -13.69 -14.49 -9.24
N ARG A 55 -14.19 -14.63 -8.02
CA ARG A 55 -13.60 -15.56 -7.05
C ARG A 55 -13.67 -16.99 -7.56
N ASN A 56 -12.52 -17.63 -7.66
CA ASN A 56 -12.41 -19.05 -7.94
C ASN A 56 -11.94 -19.81 -6.70
N PRO A 57 -12.83 -20.49 -5.96
CA PRO A 57 -12.45 -21.17 -4.72
C PRO A 57 -11.50 -22.37 -4.92
N LYS A 58 -11.32 -22.81 -6.18
CA LYS A 58 -10.37 -23.87 -6.54
C LYS A 58 -8.98 -23.33 -6.90
N GLN A 59 -8.85 -22.03 -7.11
CA GLN A 59 -7.59 -21.38 -7.43
C GLN A 59 -7.03 -20.74 -6.17
N GLN A 60 -5.96 -21.30 -5.68
CA GLN A 60 -5.12 -20.65 -4.66
C GLN A 60 -3.98 -19.91 -5.35
N ILE A 61 -3.77 -18.66 -4.97
CA ILE A 61 -2.60 -17.88 -5.35
C ILE A 61 -1.68 -17.87 -4.14
N THR A 62 -0.44 -18.26 -4.36
CA THR A 62 0.55 -18.39 -3.29
C THR A 62 1.71 -17.43 -3.57
N TYR A 63 2.02 -16.58 -2.59
CA TYR A 63 3.19 -15.70 -2.59
C TYR A 63 4.16 -16.08 -1.47
N THR A 64 4.26 -17.34 -1.15
CA THR A 64 5.09 -17.81 -0.04
C THR A 64 6.54 -18.02 -0.47
N ALA A 65 7.46 -17.86 0.47
CA ALA A 65 8.85 -18.18 0.28
C ALA A 65 9.15 -19.69 0.44
N ASN A 66 8.15 -20.58 0.34
CA ASN A 66 8.24 -22.01 0.62
C ASN A 66 8.73 -22.32 2.04
N THR A 67 8.23 -21.58 3.02
CA THR A 67 8.56 -21.76 4.44
C THR A 67 7.68 -22.78 5.14
N GLY A 68 6.65 -23.31 4.45
CA GLY A 68 5.63 -24.18 5.02
C GLY A 68 4.42 -23.42 5.61
N SER A 69 4.43 -22.09 5.62
CA SER A 69 3.27 -21.28 6.04
C SER A 69 2.27 -21.08 4.90
N GLU A 70 1.68 -22.16 4.41
CA GLU A 70 0.71 -22.11 3.34
C GLU A 70 -0.69 -21.74 3.86
N VAL A 71 -1.36 -20.84 3.14
CA VAL A 71 -2.78 -20.54 3.38
C VAL A 71 -3.62 -21.65 2.76
N THR A 72 -4.15 -22.53 3.59
CA THR A 72 -4.94 -23.70 3.13
C THR A 72 -6.31 -23.33 2.60
N GLN A 73 -6.87 -22.20 3.05
CA GLN A 73 -8.17 -21.70 2.59
C GLN A 73 -8.09 -20.18 2.38
N GLN A 74 -7.91 -19.77 1.15
CA GLN A 74 -7.82 -18.36 0.79
C GLN A 74 -9.21 -17.74 0.65
N GLU A 75 -9.60 -16.92 1.62
CA GLU A 75 -10.88 -16.18 1.60
C GLU A 75 -10.73 -14.73 1.12
N VAL A 76 -9.57 -14.13 1.38
CA VAL A 76 -9.25 -12.73 1.10
C VAL A 76 -7.89 -12.59 0.44
N SER A 77 -7.52 -11.39 0.04
CA SER A 77 -6.23 -11.10 -0.57
C SER A 77 -5.08 -11.21 0.42
N PHE A 78 -3.87 -11.43 -0.12
CA PHE A 78 -2.63 -11.23 0.63
C PHE A 78 -2.38 -9.75 0.92
N LEU A 79 -1.43 -9.46 1.80
CA LEU A 79 -1.05 -8.10 2.19
C LEU A 79 -0.59 -7.29 0.98
N TRP A 80 0.27 -7.85 0.13
CA TRP A 80 0.82 -7.17 -1.04
C TRP A 80 -0.26 -6.55 -1.94
N PRO A 81 -1.24 -7.28 -2.49
CA PRO A 81 -2.30 -6.65 -3.29
C PRO A 81 -3.23 -5.76 -2.45
N TYR A 82 -3.43 -6.04 -1.16
CA TYR A 82 -4.24 -5.18 -0.31
C TYR A 82 -3.58 -3.82 -0.03
N SER A 83 -2.26 -3.78 0.14
CA SER A 83 -1.52 -2.53 0.37
C SER A 83 -1.66 -1.54 -0.80
N ALA A 84 -1.87 -2.02 -2.03
CA ALA A 84 -2.17 -1.17 -3.17
C ALA A 84 -3.43 -0.32 -2.98
N MET A 85 -4.41 -0.79 -2.19
CA MET A 85 -5.58 0.01 -1.82
C MET A 85 -5.23 1.14 -0.85
N VAL A 86 -4.29 0.90 0.06
CA VAL A 86 -3.74 1.94 0.96
C VAL A 86 -3.10 3.03 0.12
N SER A 87 -2.15 2.65 -0.75
CA SER A 87 -1.44 3.56 -1.65
C SER A 87 -2.39 4.38 -2.54
N GLY A 88 -3.37 3.71 -3.16
CA GLY A 88 -4.38 4.35 -4.00
C GLY A 88 -5.23 5.36 -3.22
N CYS A 89 -5.69 5.00 -2.03
CA CYS A 89 -6.52 5.85 -1.19
C CYS A 89 -5.75 7.07 -0.66
N VAL A 90 -4.53 6.86 -0.18
CA VAL A 90 -3.62 7.91 0.29
C VAL A 90 -3.29 8.88 -0.84
N SER A 91 -2.92 8.38 -2.02
CA SER A 91 -2.60 9.19 -3.20
C SER A 91 -3.79 10.03 -3.67
N LEU A 92 -5.00 9.45 -3.70
CA LEU A 92 -6.22 10.19 -4.05
C LEU A 92 -6.53 11.28 -3.02
N TYR A 93 -6.33 11.01 -1.73
CA TYR A 93 -6.51 12.03 -0.69
C TYR A 93 -5.46 13.14 -0.80
N LYS A 94 -4.19 12.76 -0.92
CA LYS A 94 -3.04 13.69 -1.06
C LYS A 94 -3.23 14.63 -2.26
N THR A 95 -3.70 14.11 -3.40
CA THR A 95 -3.84 14.88 -4.64
C THR A 95 -5.09 15.75 -4.66
N SER A 96 -6.22 15.26 -4.13
CA SER A 96 -7.52 15.95 -4.25
C SER A 96 -7.94 16.75 -3.01
N GLY A 97 -7.40 16.43 -1.83
CA GLY A 97 -7.88 16.93 -0.55
C GLY A 97 -9.30 16.47 -0.20
N ASN A 98 -9.92 15.58 -0.99
CA ASN A 98 -11.30 15.19 -0.80
C ASN A 98 -11.45 14.25 0.42
N LYS A 99 -12.16 14.72 1.43
CA LYS A 99 -12.38 14.01 2.71
C LYS A 99 -13.05 12.65 2.57
N LYS A 100 -13.66 12.31 1.42
CA LYS A 100 -14.23 10.98 1.19
C LYS A 100 -13.15 9.89 1.24
N TYR A 101 -11.95 10.16 0.71
CA TYR A 101 -10.84 9.21 0.75
C TYR A 101 -10.25 9.05 2.15
N LYS A 102 -10.17 10.15 2.91
CA LYS A 102 -9.82 10.07 4.33
C LYS A 102 -10.82 9.22 5.09
N LYS A 103 -12.12 9.42 4.87
CA LYS A 103 -13.18 8.61 5.50
C LYS A 103 -13.07 7.14 5.11
N LEU A 104 -12.81 6.85 3.83
CA LEU A 104 -12.61 5.49 3.33
C LEU A 104 -11.39 4.83 4.00
N MET A 105 -10.27 5.54 4.03
CA MET A 105 -9.04 5.08 4.70
C MET A 105 -9.30 4.76 6.17
N ASP A 106 -9.86 5.70 6.94
CA ASP A 106 -10.03 5.56 8.39
C ASP A 106 -11.12 4.53 8.79
N LYS A 107 -12.13 4.32 7.95
CA LYS A 107 -13.30 3.50 8.31
C LYS A 107 -13.30 2.10 7.69
N GLN A 108 -12.55 1.87 6.64
CA GLN A 108 -12.54 0.58 5.93
C GLN A 108 -11.11 0.08 5.67
N ILE A 109 -10.29 0.86 4.96
CA ILE A 109 -8.98 0.39 4.48
C ILE A 109 -8.03 0.12 5.65
N LYS A 110 -7.87 1.07 6.57
CA LYS A 110 -6.98 0.92 7.73
C LYS A 110 -7.46 -0.19 8.69
N PRO A 111 -8.74 -0.27 9.08
CA PRO A 111 -9.23 -1.41 9.86
C PRO A 111 -9.02 -2.77 9.18
N GLY A 112 -9.18 -2.84 7.85
CA GLY A 112 -8.87 -4.05 7.08
C GLY A 112 -7.37 -4.39 7.11
N LEU A 113 -6.51 -3.39 6.92
CA LEU A 113 -5.06 -3.56 7.01
C LEU A 113 -4.63 -4.08 8.39
N ASP A 114 -5.28 -3.61 9.47
CA ASP A 114 -4.95 -4.05 10.83
C ASP A 114 -5.21 -5.54 11.07
N LEU A 115 -6.01 -6.21 10.24
CA LEU A 115 -6.19 -7.66 10.33
C LEU A 115 -4.94 -8.46 9.94
N TYR A 116 -3.98 -7.84 9.26
CA TYR A 116 -2.69 -8.46 8.91
C TYR A 116 -1.62 -8.22 9.99
N TRP A 117 -1.91 -7.43 11.03
CA TRP A 117 -0.93 -7.09 12.06
C TRP A 117 -0.63 -8.28 12.95
N ASP A 118 0.65 -8.70 12.97
CA ASP A 118 1.13 -9.81 13.79
C ASP A 118 1.70 -9.30 15.12
N THR A 119 1.03 -9.62 16.20
CA THR A 119 1.45 -9.33 17.58
C THR A 119 2.13 -10.51 18.26
N THR A 120 2.23 -11.64 17.56
CA THR A 120 2.75 -12.90 18.16
C THR A 120 4.27 -13.00 18.08
N ARG A 121 4.90 -12.20 17.24
CA ARG A 121 6.35 -12.13 17.03
C ARG A 121 6.87 -10.72 17.20
N GLN A 122 8.13 -10.59 17.61
CA GLN A 122 8.80 -9.29 17.76
C GLN A 122 9.92 -9.12 16.72
N PRO A 123 10.12 -7.91 16.18
CA PRO A 123 9.22 -6.75 16.29
C PRO A 123 7.85 -7.02 15.68
N GLU A 124 6.79 -6.34 16.17
CA GLU A 124 5.47 -6.43 15.57
C GLU A 124 5.47 -5.79 14.17
N CYS A 125 4.83 -6.44 13.20
CA CYS A 125 4.67 -5.92 11.84
C CYS A 125 3.48 -6.57 11.14
N TYR A 126 3.25 -6.24 9.88
CA TYR A 126 2.27 -6.92 9.05
C TYR A 126 2.83 -8.22 8.50
N GLN A 127 2.04 -9.30 8.59
CA GLN A 127 2.32 -10.57 7.93
C GLN A 127 1.56 -10.68 6.60
N SER A 128 1.96 -11.60 5.75
CA SER A 128 1.47 -11.71 4.37
C SER A 128 -0.02 -12.04 4.24
N TYR A 129 -0.64 -12.66 5.26
CA TYR A 129 -2.07 -12.99 5.27
C TYR A 129 -2.69 -12.63 6.62
N PRO A 130 -4.02 -12.36 6.71
CA PRO A 130 -4.63 -11.90 7.96
C PRO A 130 -4.42 -12.83 9.14
N ALA A 131 -4.19 -12.25 10.33
CA ALA A 131 -3.86 -12.95 11.56
C ALA A 131 -4.96 -13.92 12.05
N PHE A 132 -6.19 -13.76 11.62
CA PHE A 132 -7.26 -14.71 11.93
C PHE A 132 -7.07 -16.10 11.30
N ALA A 133 -6.21 -16.22 10.28
CA ALA A 133 -5.83 -17.49 9.65
C ALA A 133 -4.57 -18.13 10.28
N GLY A 134 -4.03 -17.54 11.35
CA GLY A 134 -2.81 -18.00 12.01
C GLY A 134 -1.58 -17.21 11.58
N GLN A 135 -0.41 -17.71 11.97
CA GLN A 135 0.87 -17.13 11.59
C GLN A 135 1.18 -17.38 10.12
N ASN A 136 1.66 -16.36 9.44
CA ASN A 136 2.09 -16.39 8.04
C ASN A 136 3.47 -15.75 7.89
N ASP A 137 4.08 -15.88 6.71
CA ASP A 137 5.36 -15.25 6.39
C ASP A 137 5.27 -13.73 6.54
N ARG A 138 6.40 -13.12 6.93
CA ARG A 138 6.56 -11.68 7.02
C ARG A 138 7.61 -11.24 5.99
N TYR A 139 7.17 -10.39 5.07
CA TYR A 139 8.03 -9.86 4.01
C TYR A 139 8.43 -8.44 4.32
N TYR A 140 9.70 -8.12 4.14
CA TYR A 140 10.22 -6.79 4.43
C TYR A 140 9.70 -5.75 3.44
N ASP A 141 9.64 -6.08 2.16
CA ASP A 141 9.09 -5.20 1.10
C ASP A 141 7.60 -4.92 1.25
N ASP A 142 6.78 -5.89 1.67
CA ASP A 142 5.36 -5.65 1.97
C ASP A 142 5.18 -4.57 3.04
N ASN A 143 6.01 -4.61 4.09
CA ASN A 143 5.98 -3.65 5.19
C ASN A 143 6.55 -2.28 4.79
N ASP A 144 7.52 -2.25 3.88
CA ASP A 144 8.10 -1.06 3.29
C ASP A 144 7.03 -0.18 2.62
N TRP A 145 6.25 -0.78 1.71
CA TRP A 145 5.17 -0.06 1.04
C TRP A 145 4.16 0.53 2.01
N VAL A 146 3.79 -0.21 3.06
CA VAL A 146 2.88 0.29 4.09
C VAL A 146 3.51 1.42 4.90
N ALA A 147 4.82 1.33 5.21
CA ALA A 147 5.53 2.39 5.93
C ALA A 147 5.59 3.69 5.11
N ILE A 148 5.90 3.60 3.82
CA ILE A 148 5.89 4.74 2.88
C ILE A 148 4.49 5.38 2.83
N ASP A 149 3.44 4.59 2.67
CA ASP A 149 2.07 5.09 2.65
C ASP A 149 1.68 5.78 3.96
N PHE A 150 2.12 5.27 5.10
CA PHE A 150 1.88 5.91 6.40
C PHE A 150 2.65 7.22 6.56
N CYS A 151 3.88 7.33 6.04
CA CYS A 151 4.61 8.58 5.96
C CYS A 151 3.84 9.62 5.13
N ASP A 152 3.40 9.23 3.95
CA ASP A 152 2.60 10.10 3.06
C ASP A 152 1.27 10.50 3.71
N TYR A 153 0.59 9.57 4.36
CA TYR A 153 -0.68 9.86 5.00
C TYR A 153 -0.50 10.75 6.23
N TYR A 154 0.57 10.56 7.01
CA TYR A 154 0.96 11.49 8.07
C TYR A 154 1.26 12.89 7.52
N ALA A 155 1.98 12.98 6.40
CA ALA A 155 2.34 14.27 5.80
C ALA A 155 1.11 15.14 5.48
N VAL A 156 -0.02 14.53 5.09
CA VAL A 156 -1.26 15.25 4.75
C VAL A 156 -2.27 15.36 5.89
N THR A 157 -2.29 14.38 6.83
CA THR A 157 -3.27 14.38 7.94
C THR A 157 -2.72 14.98 9.23
N LYS A 158 -1.39 14.99 9.41
CA LYS A 158 -0.67 15.31 10.66
C LYS A 158 -1.06 14.42 11.85
N ASN A 159 -1.71 13.26 11.59
CA ASN A 159 -2.04 12.31 12.63
C ASN A 159 -0.79 11.49 13.02
N LYS A 160 -0.28 11.72 14.23
CA LYS A 160 0.95 11.11 14.74
C LYS A 160 0.89 9.59 14.88
N GLU A 161 -0.29 8.97 14.91
CA GLU A 161 -0.41 7.51 14.96
C GLU A 161 0.16 6.85 13.70
N TYR A 162 -0.01 7.47 12.52
CA TYR A 162 0.59 6.98 11.28
C TYR A 162 2.12 7.10 11.28
N LEU A 163 2.65 8.21 11.79
CA LEU A 163 4.11 8.37 11.95
C LEU A 163 4.67 7.31 12.92
N LYS A 164 4.01 7.09 14.06
CA LYS A 164 4.42 6.07 15.03
C LYS A 164 4.43 4.67 14.41
N LYS A 165 3.41 4.33 13.63
CA LYS A 165 3.36 3.05 12.91
C LYS A 165 4.45 2.95 11.84
N ALA A 166 4.71 4.02 11.07
CA ALA A 166 5.78 4.05 10.08
C ALA A 166 7.16 3.81 10.72
N ILE A 167 7.43 4.45 11.87
CA ILE A 167 8.69 4.24 12.62
C ILE A 167 8.81 2.78 13.08
N ALA A 168 7.74 2.20 13.63
CA ALA A 168 7.76 0.80 14.06
C ALA A 168 8.00 -0.16 12.90
N LEU A 169 7.43 0.12 11.73
CA LEU A 169 7.66 -0.67 10.51
C LEU A 169 9.09 -0.49 10.00
N HIS A 170 9.63 0.72 10.00
CA HIS A 170 11.03 0.97 9.65
C HIS A 170 11.99 0.16 10.55
N ASP A 171 11.76 0.16 11.88
CA ASP A 171 12.57 -0.63 12.81
C ASP A 171 12.50 -2.14 12.48
N TYR A 172 11.32 -2.64 12.13
CA TYR A 172 11.15 -4.01 11.66
C TYR A 172 11.93 -4.26 10.36
N ILE A 173 11.76 -3.42 9.35
CA ILE A 173 12.39 -3.56 8.04
C ILE A 173 13.91 -3.56 8.19
N TYR A 174 14.46 -2.60 8.95
CA TYR A 174 15.89 -2.51 9.18
C TYR A 174 16.45 -3.70 9.98
N SER A 175 15.64 -4.39 10.78
CA SER A 175 16.04 -5.63 11.45
C SER A 175 16.39 -6.76 10.47
N GLY A 176 15.97 -6.66 9.21
CA GLY A 176 16.30 -7.59 8.13
C GLY A 176 17.64 -7.32 7.45
N TRP A 177 18.35 -6.26 7.85
CA TRP A 177 19.67 -5.95 7.29
C TRP A 177 20.73 -6.98 7.71
N SER A 178 21.61 -7.33 6.79
CA SER A 178 22.84 -8.07 7.07
C SER A 178 23.89 -7.82 5.98
N ASP A 179 25.16 -8.04 6.31
CA ASP A 179 26.27 -7.95 5.34
C ASP A 179 26.40 -9.19 4.44
N GLU A 180 25.69 -10.26 4.77
CA GLU A 180 25.65 -11.48 3.97
C GLU A 180 25.08 -11.20 2.57
N LEU A 181 25.41 -12.03 1.61
CA LEU A 181 24.95 -11.92 0.21
C LEU A 181 25.23 -10.55 -0.44
N GLY A 182 26.28 -9.85 0.02
CA GLY A 182 26.69 -8.56 -0.51
C GLY A 182 26.05 -7.33 0.15
N GLY A 183 25.44 -7.50 1.31
CA GLY A 183 24.76 -6.44 2.08
C GLY A 183 23.29 -6.27 1.69
N GLY A 184 22.53 -5.56 2.54
CA GLY A 184 21.12 -5.23 2.31
C GLY A 184 20.13 -6.03 3.15
N ILE A 185 18.86 -5.79 2.89
CA ILE A 185 17.71 -6.35 3.60
C ILE A 185 17.24 -7.63 2.90
N TYR A 186 16.97 -8.68 3.68
CA TYR A 186 16.39 -9.91 3.17
C TYR A 186 14.97 -9.68 2.61
N TRP A 187 14.51 -10.59 1.76
CA TRP A 187 13.15 -10.54 1.24
C TRP A 187 12.12 -11.03 2.26
N CYS A 188 12.36 -12.20 2.84
CA CYS A 188 11.47 -12.87 3.81
C CYS A 188 12.19 -13.09 5.13
N GLU A 189 11.54 -12.77 6.25
CA GLU A 189 12.09 -12.94 7.58
C GLU A 189 12.31 -14.42 7.93
N GLN A 190 11.37 -15.29 7.54
CA GLN A 190 11.40 -16.71 7.84
C GLN A 190 12.36 -17.49 6.92
N LYS A 191 12.80 -16.87 5.81
CA LYS A 191 13.70 -17.51 4.83
C LYS A 191 14.75 -16.53 4.33
N LYS A 192 15.89 -16.49 5.01
CA LYS A 192 17.00 -15.56 4.73
C LYS A 192 17.93 -16.07 3.63
N GLU A 193 17.36 -16.38 2.44
CA GLU A 193 18.12 -16.94 1.31
C GLU A 193 18.30 -15.94 0.16
N SER A 194 17.53 -14.84 0.13
CA SER A 194 17.60 -13.84 -0.94
C SER A 194 17.41 -12.43 -0.43
N LYS A 195 18.05 -11.47 -1.12
CA LYS A 195 17.90 -10.02 -0.96
C LYS A 195 17.43 -9.45 -2.28
N ASN A 196 16.13 -9.27 -2.39
CA ASN A 196 15.50 -8.82 -3.62
C ASN A 196 15.58 -7.29 -3.75
N THR A 197 15.60 -6.79 -4.98
CA THR A 197 15.66 -5.35 -5.27
C THR A 197 14.47 -4.59 -4.64
N CYS A 198 13.29 -5.21 -4.56
CA CYS A 198 12.10 -4.61 -3.96
C CYS A 198 12.31 -4.28 -2.47
N SER A 199 13.01 -5.14 -1.71
CA SER A 199 13.30 -4.89 -0.29
C SER A 199 14.46 -3.92 -0.04
N ASN A 200 15.22 -3.53 -1.08
CA ASN A 200 16.44 -2.74 -0.91
C ASN A 200 16.40 -1.38 -1.61
N ARG A 201 15.51 -1.20 -2.59
CA ARG A 201 15.35 0.07 -3.30
C ARG A 201 14.36 1.01 -2.62
N SER A 202 13.43 0.47 -1.87
CA SER A 202 12.42 1.26 -1.16
C SER A 202 12.97 1.96 0.08
N GLU A 203 14.16 1.52 0.57
CA GLU A 203 14.86 2.09 1.73
C GLU A 203 15.80 3.27 1.38
N GLU A 204 16.06 3.54 0.10
CA GLU A 204 16.83 4.71 -0.35
C GLU A 204 15.95 5.99 -0.40
#